data_15595176706759cf5f8e267e2d0f95bc
#
_entry.id   15595176706759cf5f8e267e2d0f95bc
#
_cell.length_a   1.000
_cell.length_b   1.000
_cell.length_c   1.000
_cell.angle_alpha   90.00
_cell.angle_beta   90.00
_cell.angle_gamma   90.00
#
_symmetry.space_group_name_H-M   'P 1'
#
loop_
_entity.id
_entity.type
_entity.pdbx_description
1 polymer ?
#
loop_
_entity_poly.entity_id
_entity_poly.type
_entity_poly.pdbx_seq_one_letter_code
_entity_poly.pdbx_strand_id
1 'polypeptide(L)'
;MWTRSSWLTGGAVAVLVVFGHLVTRAQAQQSGKHGVGRTPTAEEMQAWDISITPDGKGLPPGKGTAAEGKKVYDVRCGECHGDKAQGAEQAALVGGKGSLNTAKPLKTVASYWPYATTLWDYTSRAMPYDTPRVLTNDQVYAVVAYILYLGEIIGENDVMDAQTLPQVKMPNRDGFVKDPRPDTGKASK
;
A
#
# COMPACT_ATOMS: atom_id res chain seq x y z
N MET A 1 64.61 44.20 -20.55
CA MET A 1 64.61 43.09 -19.54
C MET A 1 63.18 42.86 -19.13
N TRP A 2 62.55 41.82 -19.65
CA TRP A 2 61.18 41.45 -19.33
C TRP A 2 61.20 40.14 -18.59
N THR A 3 60.70 40.10 -17.36
CA THR A 3 60.57 38.89 -16.55
C THR A 3 59.26 38.17 -16.89
N ARG A 4 59.35 37.02 -17.52
CA ARG A 4 58.26 36.05 -17.64
C ARG A 4 58.31 35.14 -16.38
N SER A 5 57.36 35.26 -15.50
CA SER A 5 57.08 34.18 -14.52
C SER A 5 55.90 34.54 -13.63
N SER A 6 54.66 34.16 -13.98
CA SER A 6 53.56 34.03 -12.99
C SER A 6 52.28 33.34 -13.48
N TRP A 7 52.30 32.62 -14.59
CA TRP A 7 51.04 32.01 -15.11
C TRP A 7 50.91 30.48 -14.94
N LEU A 8 51.89 29.81 -14.32
CA LEU A 8 51.85 28.34 -14.21
C LEU A 8 51.38 27.80 -12.85
N THR A 9 51.16 28.63 -11.85
CA THR A 9 50.78 28.17 -10.51
C THR A 9 49.25 28.15 -10.28
N GLY A 10 48.45 28.90 -11.05
CA GLY A 10 47.01 28.98 -10.89
C GLY A 10 46.25 27.78 -11.44
N GLY A 11 46.76 27.13 -12.50
CA GLY A 11 46.06 26.05 -13.18
C GLY A 11 46.12 24.71 -12.43
N ALA A 12 47.23 24.44 -11.74
CA ALA A 12 47.41 23.16 -11.03
C ALA A 12 46.55 23.05 -9.77
N VAL A 13 46.33 24.18 -9.06
CA VAL A 13 45.49 24.18 -7.85
C VAL A 13 44.03 24.01 -8.17
N ALA A 14 43.54 24.61 -9.26
CA ALA A 14 42.14 24.50 -9.70
C ALA A 14 41.76 23.06 -10.14
N VAL A 15 42.69 22.36 -10.82
CA VAL A 15 42.47 20.96 -11.26
C VAL A 15 42.45 20.02 -10.06
N LEU A 16 43.28 20.22 -9.05
CA LEU A 16 43.30 19.38 -7.85
C LEU A 16 42.02 19.55 -7.02
N VAL A 17 41.44 20.74 -6.93
CA VAL A 17 40.18 20.99 -6.18
C VAL A 17 38.99 20.31 -6.88
N VAL A 18 38.93 20.37 -8.23
CA VAL A 18 37.84 19.74 -8.98
C VAL A 18 37.91 18.20 -8.89
N PHE A 19 39.12 17.62 -8.98
CA PHE A 19 39.32 16.17 -8.81
C PHE A 19 39.00 15.72 -7.37
N GLY A 20 39.36 16.52 -6.36
CA GLY A 20 39.03 16.23 -4.95
C GLY A 20 37.53 16.17 -4.69
N HIS A 21 36.72 17.04 -5.33
CA HIS A 21 35.26 17.02 -5.19
C HIS A 21 34.56 15.90 -5.95
N LEU A 22 35.14 15.42 -7.05
CA LEU A 22 34.62 14.25 -7.78
C LEU A 22 34.86 12.95 -7.02
N VAL A 23 36.00 12.80 -6.39
CA VAL A 23 36.31 11.59 -5.59
C VAL A 23 35.48 11.52 -4.31
N THR A 24 35.24 12.65 -3.63
CA THR A 24 34.41 12.67 -2.42
C THR A 24 32.91 12.39 -2.69
N ARG A 25 32.39 12.74 -3.87
CA ARG A 25 31.01 12.37 -4.25
C ARG A 25 30.87 10.89 -4.58
N ALA A 26 31.89 10.23 -5.11
CA ALA A 26 31.86 8.80 -5.38
C ALA A 26 31.91 7.93 -4.12
N GLN A 27 32.52 8.39 -3.03
CA GLN A 27 32.62 7.64 -1.78
C GLN A 27 31.36 7.75 -0.87
N ALA A 28 30.50 8.73 -1.08
CA ALA A 28 29.26 8.87 -0.28
C ALA A 28 28.21 7.80 -0.60
N GLN A 29 28.40 6.98 -1.62
CA GLN A 29 27.45 5.98 -2.08
C GLN A 29 27.72 4.55 -1.57
N GLN A 30 28.71 4.32 -0.71
CA GLN A 30 29.17 2.98 -0.31
C GLN A 30 28.99 2.62 1.18
N SER A 31 28.18 3.30 1.94
CA SER A 31 28.00 2.91 3.35
C SER A 31 26.71 2.13 3.61
N GLY A 32 26.56 0.96 3.02
CA GLY A 32 25.73 -0.09 3.61
C GLY A 32 26.40 -0.60 4.88
N LYS A 33 25.64 -0.82 5.96
CA LYS A 33 26.11 -1.26 7.27
C LYS A 33 27.03 -2.51 7.24
N HIS A 34 27.02 -3.23 6.13
CA HIS A 34 27.80 -4.47 5.91
C HIS A 34 28.62 -4.46 4.62
N GLY A 35 28.70 -3.35 3.89
CA GLY A 35 29.42 -3.26 2.62
C GLY A 35 28.84 -4.11 1.49
N VAL A 36 27.61 -4.59 1.64
CA VAL A 36 26.92 -5.44 0.66
C VAL A 36 25.73 -4.67 0.07
N GLY A 37 25.66 -4.70 -1.26
CA GLY A 37 24.58 -4.02 -1.99
C GLY A 37 24.79 -2.50 -2.10
N ARG A 38 23.79 -1.82 -2.63
CA ARG A 38 23.70 -0.37 -2.77
C ARG A 38 22.29 0.12 -2.47
N THR A 39 22.14 1.37 -2.18
CA THR A 39 20.82 2.01 -2.13
C THR A 39 20.18 1.94 -3.52
N PRO A 40 18.94 1.45 -3.65
CA PRO A 40 18.22 1.42 -4.92
C PRO A 40 17.93 2.85 -5.42
N THR A 41 17.80 3.02 -6.73
CA THR A 41 17.35 4.29 -7.32
C THR A 41 15.85 4.51 -7.09
N ALA A 42 15.39 5.74 -7.29
CA ALA A 42 13.96 6.06 -7.20
C ALA A 42 13.13 5.26 -8.22
N GLU A 43 13.65 5.05 -9.43
CA GLU A 43 13.00 4.29 -10.49
C GLU A 43 12.92 2.80 -10.14
N GLU A 44 13.99 2.24 -9.56
CA GLU A 44 13.98 0.86 -9.08
C GLU A 44 12.97 0.68 -7.95
N MET A 45 12.89 1.63 -7.00
CA MET A 45 11.90 1.60 -5.92
C MET A 45 10.48 1.70 -6.46
N GLN A 46 10.21 2.59 -7.41
CA GLN A 46 8.88 2.80 -7.99
C GLN A 46 8.32 1.53 -8.64
N ALA A 47 9.15 0.70 -9.26
CA ALA A 47 8.74 -0.55 -9.89
C ALA A 47 8.28 -1.62 -8.86
N TRP A 48 8.76 -1.55 -7.63
CA TRP A 48 8.48 -2.53 -6.56
C TRP A 48 7.53 -2.01 -5.49
N ASP A 49 7.49 -0.69 -5.27
CA ASP A 49 6.62 -0.09 -4.27
C ASP A 49 5.20 0.08 -4.82
N ILE A 50 4.43 -0.98 -4.67
CA ILE A 50 2.99 -1.01 -4.96
C ILE A 50 2.16 -0.90 -3.68
N SER A 51 2.74 -0.40 -2.60
CA SER A 51 2.08 -0.28 -1.29
C SER A 51 0.95 0.73 -1.32
N ILE A 52 -0.16 0.35 -0.71
CA ILE A 52 -1.29 1.27 -0.47
C ILE A 52 -1.39 1.53 1.02
N THR A 53 -1.29 2.79 1.40
CA THR A 53 -1.35 3.19 2.80
C THR A 53 -2.79 3.50 3.25
N PRO A 54 -3.07 3.54 4.56
CA PRO A 54 -4.40 3.82 5.08
C PRO A 54 -5.01 5.15 4.61
N ASP A 55 -4.18 6.16 4.31
CA ASP A 55 -4.58 7.46 3.78
C ASP A 55 -4.84 7.47 2.27
N GLY A 56 -4.67 6.32 1.60
CA GLY A 56 -4.91 6.16 0.17
C GLY A 56 -3.72 6.45 -0.72
N LYS A 57 -2.55 6.80 -0.17
CA LYS A 57 -1.34 6.93 -0.99
C LYS A 57 -1.06 5.58 -1.68
N GLY A 58 -0.81 5.62 -2.97
CA GLY A 58 -0.56 4.44 -3.80
C GLY A 58 -1.81 3.89 -4.51
N LEU A 59 -3.01 4.35 -4.18
CA LEU A 59 -4.23 3.96 -4.90
C LEU A 59 -4.15 4.42 -6.36
N PRO A 60 -4.32 3.51 -7.34
CA PRO A 60 -4.30 3.87 -8.75
C PRO A 60 -5.60 4.57 -9.17
N PRO A 61 -5.61 5.26 -10.32
CA PRO A 61 -6.84 5.76 -10.93
C PRO A 61 -7.83 4.62 -11.21
N GLY A 62 -9.11 4.91 -11.02
CA GLY A 62 -10.23 4.00 -11.22
C GLY A 62 -11.38 4.33 -10.29
N LYS A 63 -12.55 3.73 -10.52
CA LYS A 63 -13.73 3.90 -9.69
C LYS A 63 -14.71 2.73 -9.86
N GLY A 64 -15.60 2.56 -8.89
CA GLY A 64 -16.68 1.58 -8.99
C GLY A 64 -17.76 1.77 -7.93
N THR A 65 -18.93 1.21 -8.19
CA THR A 65 -20.10 1.20 -7.32
C THR A 65 -20.43 -0.22 -6.85
N ALA A 66 -21.27 -0.37 -5.82
CA ALA A 66 -21.70 -1.68 -5.36
C ALA A 66 -22.48 -2.45 -6.45
N ALA A 67 -23.30 -1.76 -7.24
CA ALA A 67 -24.06 -2.39 -8.33
C ALA A 67 -23.16 -2.98 -9.44
N GLU A 68 -22.07 -2.28 -9.78
CA GLU A 68 -21.05 -2.79 -10.71
C GLU A 68 -20.25 -3.93 -10.08
N GLY A 69 -19.90 -3.77 -8.79
CA GLY A 69 -19.17 -4.75 -8.02
C GLY A 69 -19.87 -6.09 -7.86
N LYS A 70 -21.21 -6.07 -7.72
CA LYS A 70 -22.00 -7.29 -7.68
C LYS A 70 -21.75 -8.18 -8.90
N LYS A 71 -21.70 -7.59 -10.10
CA LYS A 71 -21.49 -8.36 -11.35
C LYS A 71 -20.13 -9.05 -11.38
N VAL A 72 -19.11 -8.38 -10.87
CA VAL A 72 -17.76 -8.96 -10.77
C VAL A 72 -17.70 -10.00 -9.66
N TYR A 73 -18.31 -9.71 -8.51
CA TYR A 73 -18.35 -10.58 -7.34
C TYR A 73 -19.01 -11.93 -7.64
N ASP A 74 -20.19 -11.91 -8.29
CA ASP A 74 -20.95 -13.11 -8.65
C ASP A 74 -20.12 -14.09 -9.51
N VAL A 75 -19.24 -13.57 -10.37
CA VAL A 75 -18.43 -14.38 -11.30
C VAL A 75 -17.08 -14.80 -10.71
N ARG A 76 -16.50 -13.99 -9.81
CA ARG A 76 -15.10 -14.14 -9.38
C ARG A 76 -14.90 -14.44 -7.91
N CYS A 77 -15.91 -14.23 -7.08
CA CYS A 77 -15.78 -14.28 -5.63
C CYS A 77 -16.83 -15.18 -4.95
N GLY A 78 -18.05 -15.21 -5.50
CA GLY A 78 -19.22 -15.82 -4.88
C GLY A 78 -19.07 -17.31 -4.63
N GLU A 79 -18.43 -18.05 -5.53
CA GLU A 79 -18.20 -19.49 -5.38
C GLU A 79 -17.46 -19.82 -4.08
N CYS A 80 -16.42 -19.03 -3.75
CA CYS A 80 -15.61 -19.26 -2.55
C CYS A 80 -16.16 -18.56 -1.30
N HIS A 81 -16.69 -17.33 -1.45
CA HIS A 81 -17.08 -16.49 -0.31
C HIS A 81 -18.60 -16.47 -0.05
N GLY A 82 -19.38 -17.19 -0.86
CA GLY A 82 -20.85 -17.21 -0.79
C GLY A 82 -21.50 -16.02 -1.50
N ASP A 83 -22.72 -16.17 -1.99
CA ASP A 83 -23.45 -15.20 -2.81
C ASP A 83 -23.66 -13.83 -2.14
N LYS A 84 -23.66 -13.81 -0.81
CA LYS A 84 -23.78 -12.60 0.04
C LYS A 84 -22.55 -12.37 0.90
N ALA A 85 -21.40 -12.89 0.50
CA ALA A 85 -20.13 -12.78 1.23
C ALA A 85 -20.19 -13.33 2.67
N GLN A 86 -21.16 -14.20 2.95
CA GLN A 86 -21.37 -14.81 4.26
C GLN A 86 -20.40 -15.98 4.55
N GLY A 87 -19.56 -16.34 3.60
CA GLY A 87 -18.68 -17.50 3.63
C GLY A 87 -19.32 -18.73 2.96
N ALA A 88 -18.47 -19.55 2.36
CA ALA A 88 -18.80 -20.86 1.79
C ALA A 88 -17.58 -21.77 1.98
N GLU A 89 -16.83 -22.10 0.94
CA GLU A 89 -15.55 -22.82 1.08
C GLU A 89 -14.48 -21.97 1.77
N GLN A 90 -14.55 -20.64 1.62
CA GLN A 90 -13.65 -19.67 2.21
C GLN A 90 -14.37 -18.80 3.26
N ALA A 91 -13.57 -18.09 4.04
CA ALA A 91 -14.05 -17.26 5.15
C ALA A 91 -15.08 -16.21 4.71
N ALA A 92 -16.02 -15.90 5.60
CA ALA A 92 -16.96 -14.80 5.46
C ALA A 92 -16.22 -13.47 5.35
N LEU A 93 -16.69 -12.61 4.43
CA LEU A 93 -16.18 -11.25 4.26
C LEU A 93 -17.05 -10.22 5.02
N VAL A 94 -18.30 -10.56 5.30
CA VAL A 94 -19.25 -9.70 6.01
C VAL A 94 -19.88 -10.43 7.20
N GLY A 95 -20.62 -9.69 8.02
CA GLY A 95 -21.16 -10.17 9.29
C GLY A 95 -20.21 -9.91 10.47
N GLY A 96 -20.59 -10.37 11.65
CA GLY A 96 -19.80 -10.22 12.87
C GLY A 96 -19.83 -8.81 13.51
N LYS A 97 -20.66 -7.89 13.03
CA LYS A 97 -20.81 -6.56 13.60
C LYS A 97 -21.19 -6.65 15.09
N GLY A 98 -20.43 -5.98 15.96
CA GLY A 98 -20.63 -6.02 17.42
C GLY A 98 -20.17 -7.31 18.10
N SER A 99 -19.61 -8.29 17.37
CA SER A 99 -19.19 -9.56 17.99
C SER A 99 -17.78 -9.54 18.59
N LEU A 100 -16.95 -8.52 18.30
CA LEU A 100 -15.52 -8.51 18.65
C LEU A 100 -15.26 -8.54 20.16
N ASN A 101 -16.20 -8.08 20.97
CA ASN A 101 -16.12 -8.09 22.45
C ASN A 101 -16.87 -9.27 23.09
N THR A 102 -17.26 -10.27 22.31
CA THR A 102 -17.96 -11.48 22.80
C THR A 102 -17.01 -12.68 22.94
N ALA A 103 -17.49 -13.76 23.57
CA ALA A 103 -16.74 -15.01 23.68
C ALA A 103 -16.48 -15.71 22.33
N LYS A 104 -17.23 -15.35 21.28
CA LYS A 104 -17.10 -15.93 19.93
C LYS A 104 -17.04 -14.80 18.88
N PRO A 105 -15.95 -14.07 18.79
CA PRO A 105 -15.81 -12.98 17.81
C PRO A 105 -15.75 -13.52 16.38
N LEU A 106 -16.57 -12.97 15.48
CA LEU A 106 -16.48 -13.23 14.05
C LEU A 106 -15.70 -12.08 13.39
N LYS A 107 -14.46 -12.35 13.03
CA LYS A 107 -13.55 -11.38 12.39
C LYS A 107 -13.72 -11.44 10.87
N THR A 108 -14.36 -10.44 10.31
CA THR A 108 -14.54 -10.26 8.86
C THR A 108 -13.96 -8.94 8.39
N VAL A 109 -14.00 -8.68 7.09
CA VAL A 109 -13.69 -7.34 6.55
C VAL A 109 -14.60 -6.30 7.21
N ALA A 110 -15.91 -6.59 7.29
CA ALA A 110 -16.91 -5.66 7.80
C ALA A 110 -16.87 -5.45 9.32
N SER A 111 -16.38 -6.42 10.10
CA SER A 111 -16.34 -6.31 11.55
C SER A 111 -14.98 -5.96 12.14
N TYR A 112 -13.88 -6.35 11.47
CA TYR A 112 -12.55 -6.35 12.07
C TYR A 112 -11.53 -5.44 11.36
N TRP A 113 -11.56 -5.35 10.04
CA TRP A 113 -10.55 -4.60 9.29
C TRP A 113 -10.66 -3.09 9.54
N PRO A 114 -9.53 -2.41 9.84
CA PRO A 114 -9.57 -0.99 10.22
C PRO A 114 -9.63 -0.02 9.04
N TYR A 115 -9.27 -0.45 7.82
CA TYR A 115 -9.16 0.41 6.66
C TYR A 115 -9.73 -0.24 5.41
N ALA A 116 -10.56 0.51 4.68
CA ALA A 116 -11.09 0.07 3.39
C ALA A 116 -10.00 0.00 2.30
N THR A 117 -8.96 0.83 2.40
CA THR A 117 -7.79 0.80 1.54
C THR A 117 -7.03 -0.52 1.63
N THR A 118 -6.99 -1.16 2.80
CA THR A 118 -6.40 -2.49 2.98
C THR A 118 -7.20 -3.56 2.22
N LEU A 119 -8.53 -3.44 2.16
CA LEU A 119 -9.35 -4.36 1.37
C LEU A 119 -9.03 -4.23 -0.12
N TRP A 120 -8.89 -2.99 -0.62
CA TRP A 120 -8.51 -2.74 -2.00
C TRP A 120 -7.14 -3.35 -2.31
N ASP A 121 -6.14 -3.08 -1.46
CA ASP A 121 -4.77 -3.56 -1.64
C ASP A 121 -4.71 -5.10 -1.66
N TYR A 122 -5.36 -5.75 -0.71
CA TYR A 122 -5.43 -7.21 -0.65
C TYR A 122 -6.15 -7.81 -1.85
N THR A 123 -7.30 -7.25 -2.23
CA THR A 123 -8.07 -7.73 -3.39
C THR A 123 -7.27 -7.62 -4.68
N SER A 124 -6.61 -6.49 -4.92
CA SER A 124 -5.82 -6.27 -6.14
C SER A 124 -4.60 -7.18 -6.26
N ARG A 125 -4.00 -7.56 -5.13
CA ARG A 125 -2.77 -8.39 -5.11
C ARG A 125 -3.04 -9.87 -5.11
N ALA A 126 -4.05 -10.32 -4.35
CA ALA A 126 -4.20 -11.70 -3.94
C ALA A 126 -5.52 -12.34 -4.38
N MET A 127 -6.48 -11.57 -4.87
CA MET A 127 -7.80 -12.09 -5.27
C MET A 127 -8.12 -11.81 -6.74
N PRO A 128 -8.85 -12.74 -7.42
CA PRO A 128 -9.21 -14.10 -6.98
C PRO A 128 -7.96 -14.95 -6.70
N TYR A 129 -8.04 -15.86 -5.74
CA TYR A 129 -6.88 -16.64 -5.27
C TYR A 129 -6.24 -17.51 -6.36
N ASP A 130 -7.05 -18.07 -7.24
CA ASP A 130 -6.63 -18.90 -8.37
C ASP A 130 -6.03 -18.10 -9.53
N THR A 131 -6.42 -16.83 -9.67
CA THR A 131 -6.01 -15.92 -10.75
C THR A 131 -5.72 -14.51 -10.24
N PRO A 132 -4.72 -14.32 -9.37
CA PRO A 132 -4.43 -13.01 -8.78
C PRO A 132 -4.07 -11.98 -9.84
N ARG A 133 -4.44 -10.71 -9.59
CA ARG A 133 -4.18 -9.56 -10.47
C ARG A 133 -4.92 -9.57 -11.82
N VAL A 134 -5.95 -10.39 -11.98
CA VAL A 134 -6.75 -10.44 -13.21
C VAL A 134 -7.76 -9.29 -13.31
N LEU A 135 -8.12 -8.68 -12.17
CA LEU A 135 -9.09 -7.59 -12.12
C LEU A 135 -8.47 -6.26 -12.54
N THR A 136 -9.21 -5.46 -13.30
CA THR A 136 -8.86 -4.06 -13.55
C THR A 136 -9.04 -3.22 -12.29
N ASN A 137 -8.44 -2.02 -12.23
CA ASN A 137 -8.62 -1.12 -11.10
C ASN A 137 -10.10 -0.80 -10.82
N ASP A 138 -10.88 -0.52 -11.86
CA ASP A 138 -12.32 -0.27 -11.74
C ASP A 138 -13.05 -1.48 -11.14
N GLN A 139 -12.71 -2.69 -11.59
CA GLN A 139 -13.30 -3.92 -11.04
C GLN A 139 -12.93 -4.12 -9.57
N VAL A 140 -11.70 -3.80 -9.17
CA VAL A 140 -11.29 -3.86 -7.75
C VAL A 140 -12.06 -2.84 -6.92
N TYR A 141 -12.17 -1.58 -7.37
CA TYR A 141 -12.99 -0.57 -6.67
C TYR A 141 -14.44 -1.01 -6.57
N ALA A 142 -15.02 -1.54 -7.64
CA ALA A 142 -16.40 -2.01 -7.67
C ALA A 142 -16.63 -3.19 -6.70
N VAL A 143 -15.78 -4.21 -6.70
CA VAL A 143 -15.88 -5.35 -5.76
C VAL A 143 -15.72 -4.89 -4.32
N VAL A 144 -14.77 -4.00 -4.05
CA VAL A 144 -14.58 -3.40 -2.73
C VAL A 144 -15.84 -2.65 -2.30
N ALA A 145 -16.43 -1.82 -3.18
CA ALA A 145 -17.69 -1.14 -2.91
C ALA A 145 -18.81 -2.14 -2.58
N TYR A 146 -18.93 -3.23 -3.33
CA TYR A 146 -19.94 -4.25 -3.07
C TYR A 146 -19.77 -4.94 -1.71
N ILE A 147 -18.56 -5.31 -1.34
CA ILE A 147 -18.28 -5.92 -0.02
C ILE A 147 -18.57 -4.93 1.12
N LEU A 148 -18.19 -3.66 0.96
CA LEU A 148 -18.50 -2.62 1.94
C LEU A 148 -20.02 -2.36 2.06
N TYR A 149 -20.75 -2.38 0.94
CA TYR A 149 -22.22 -2.28 0.92
C TYR A 149 -22.88 -3.47 1.62
N LEU A 150 -22.48 -4.70 1.31
CA LEU A 150 -22.98 -5.90 2.01
C LEU A 150 -22.67 -5.87 3.51
N GLY A 151 -21.58 -5.22 3.91
CA GLY A 151 -21.20 -4.98 5.30
C GLY A 151 -21.95 -3.82 5.96
N GLU A 152 -22.90 -3.17 5.28
CA GLU A 152 -23.66 -1.99 5.76
C GLU A 152 -22.73 -0.82 6.18
N ILE A 153 -21.62 -0.63 5.45
CA ILE A 153 -20.62 0.41 5.75
C ILE A 153 -20.83 1.62 4.83
N ILE A 154 -21.23 1.38 3.59
CA ILE A 154 -21.54 2.41 2.59
C ILE A 154 -22.90 2.17 1.96
N GLY A 155 -23.43 3.17 1.25
CA GLY A 155 -24.65 3.04 0.45
C GLY A 155 -24.43 2.33 -0.89
N GLU A 156 -25.48 1.82 -1.48
CA GLU A 156 -25.44 1.08 -2.76
C GLU A 156 -24.90 1.93 -3.92
N ASN A 157 -25.22 3.22 -3.90
CA ASN A 157 -24.86 4.16 -4.96
C ASN A 157 -23.57 4.94 -4.70
N ASP A 158 -22.90 4.67 -3.57
CA ASP A 158 -21.66 5.33 -3.24
C ASP A 158 -20.55 4.90 -4.23
N VAL A 159 -19.83 5.88 -4.75
CA VAL A 159 -18.71 5.64 -5.66
C VAL A 159 -17.42 5.51 -4.84
N MET A 160 -16.75 4.39 -5.00
CA MET A 160 -15.41 4.18 -4.44
C MET A 160 -14.35 4.49 -5.50
N ASP A 161 -13.42 5.35 -5.16
CA ASP A 161 -12.26 5.74 -5.95
C ASP A 161 -11.07 6.09 -5.04
N ALA A 162 -9.98 6.62 -5.60
CA ALA A 162 -8.78 6.97 -4.83
C ALA A 162 -9.03 8.10 -3.79
N GLN A 163 -10.07 8.92 -3.93
CA GLN A 163 -10.43 10.00 -3.02
C GLN A 163 -11.43 9.57 -1.95
N THR A 164 -12.43 8.79 -2.33
CA THR A 164 -13.54 8.41 -1.45
C THR A 164 -13.21 7.20 -0.58
N LEU A 165 -12.49 6.22 -1.11
CA LEU A 165 -12.16 4.99 -0.38
C LEU A 165 -11.39 5.23 0.94
N PRO A 166 -10.40 6.13 1.03
CA PRO A 166 -9.72 6.42 2.29
C PRO A 166 -10.61 7.10 3.35
N GLN A 167 -11.74 7.70 2.92
CA GLN A 167 -12.69 8.37 3.81
C GLN A 167 -13.69 7.41 4.46
N VAL A 168 -13.76 6.17 4.01
CA VAL A 168 -14.65 5.15 4.58
C VAL A 168 -14.30 4.89 6.04
N LYS A 169 -15.27 5.05 6.93
CA LYS A 169 -15.13 4.78 8.36
C LYS A 169 -15.46 3.31 8.64
N MET A 170 -14.45 2.48 8.69
CA MET A 170 -14.62 1.08 9.05
C MET A 170 -15.06 0.93 10.51
N PRO A 171 -15.94 -0.04 10.85
CA PRO A 171 -16.48 -0.20 12.21
C PRO A 171 -15.42 -0.40 13.29
N ASN A 172 -14.30 -1.04 12.96
CA ASN A 172 -13.18 -1.29 13.90
C ASN A 172 -11.97 -0.37 13.65
N ARG A 173 -12.18 0.83 13.08
CA ARG A 173 -11.12 1.79 12.79
C ARG A 173 -10.21 2.05 13.98
N ASP A 174 -10.81 2.22 15.14
CA ASP A 174 -10.14 2.63 16.37
C ASP A 174 -10.04 1.48 17.40
N GLY A 175 -10.35 0.24 16.98
CA GLY A 175 -10.38 -0.91 17.89
C GLY A 175 -9.03 -1.58 18.14
N PHE A 176 -7.97 -1.13 17.46
CA PHE A 176 -6.63 -1.67 17.64
C PHE A 176 -5.87 -0.88 18.72
N VAL A 177 -5.26 -1.60 19.66
CA VAL A 177 -4.38 -1.05 20.68
C VAL A 177 -2.92 -1.36 20.35
N LYS A 178 -2.01 -0.54 20.89
CA LYS A 178 -0.58 -0.80 20.75
C LYS A 178 -0.24 -2.11 21.45
N ASP A 179 0.62 -2.90 20.81
CA ASP A 179 1.18 -4.10 21.42
C ASP A 179 2.01 -3.70 22.67
N PRO A 180 1.70 -4.23 23.84
CA PRO A 180 2.41 -3.88 25.09
C PRO A 180 3.83 -4.45 25.18
N ARG A 181 4.24 -5.33 24.26
CA ARG A 181 5.58 -5.91 24.28
C ARG A 181 6.65 -4.83 24.06
N PRO A 182 7.76 -4.84 24.83
CA PRO A 182 8.75 -3.76 24.83
C PRO A 182 9.56 -3.68 23.53
N ASP A 183 9.60 -4.74 22.74
CA ASP A 183 10.37 -4.88 21.49
C ASP A 183 9.56 -4.46 20.25
N THR A 184 8.23 -4.28 20.38
CA THR A 184 7.39 -3.86 19.27
C THR A 184 7.38 -2.35 19.12
N GLY A 185 7.81 -1.85 17.95
CA GLY A 185 7.70 -0.43 17.60
C GLY A 185 8.93 0.44 17.85
N LYS A 186 10.05 -0.11 18.25
CA LYS A 186 11.36 0.59 18.12
C LYS A 186 11.92 0.30 16.74
N ALA A 187 11.55 1.14 15.75
CA ALA A 187 12.35 1.19 14.54
C ALA A 187 13.80 1.46 14.97
N SER A 188 14.71 0.55 14.66
CA SER A 188 16.14 0.82 14.79
C SER A 188 16.45 2.05 13.95
N LYS A 189 16.85 3.13 14.61
CA LYS A 189 17.36 4.34 13.94
C LYS A 189 18.65 4.03 13.18
#